data_8c029e5d95c84d75df5f50852268b275
#
_entry.id   8c029e5d95c84d75df5f50852268b275
#
_cell.length_a   1.000
_cell.length_b   1.000
_cell.length_c   1.000
_cell.angle_alpha   90.00
_cell.angle_beta   90.00
_cell.angle_gamma   90.00
#
_symmetry.space_group_name_H-M   'P 1'
#
loop_
_entity.id
_entity.type
_entity.pdbx_description
1 polymer ?
#
loop_
_entity_poly.entity_id
_entity_poly.type
_entity_poly.pdbx_seq_one_letter_code
_entity_poly.pdbx_strand_id
1 'polypeptide(L)'
;MAACLMALSAASIAQAQTLPKPLRIGVIPSVANEATEHAIALAAKEGLQVELVEFSDWVMPNTAVAEGAVDANFFQHAPFLERFNASRGTSLTPIAYGYSTTIGLFSKKLKRGDAIPEGALIGIPSDPVNTGRALLLLQSMQLISLKPGLTHEAALTDVVDNPRKLKFVQIEGSQAARSFDDVTASVTYTTFAKHAGLDEKDGLAFDNRDSASVKRYAIRWVVLPERASDPRLLRFIALYQQSPEVRTTLKRLYGELIDFPWQ
;
A
#
# COMPACT_ATOMS: atom_id res chain seq x y z
N MET A 1 20.74 65.00 -49.38
CA MET A 1 21.22 63.66 -48.98
C MET A 1 20.57 63.33 -47.58
N ALA A 2 19.52 62.58 -47.58
CA ALA A 2 18.81 62.20 -46.34
C ALA A 2 19.19 60.73 -46.03
N ALA A 3 19.79 60.51 -44.86
CA ALA A 3 20.15 59.18 -44.35
C ALA A 3 18.97 58.63 -43.52
N CYS A 4 18.35 57.55 -44.02
CA CYS A 4 17.35 56.78 -43.28
C CYS A 4 18.05 55.80 -42.34
N LEU A 5 17.94 55.99 -41.03
CA LEU A 5 18.30 55.01 -40.00
C LEU A 5 17.13 54.03 -39.87
N MET A 6 17.34 52.77 -40.29
CA MET A 6 16.45 51.63 -39.95
C MET A 6 16.85 51.12 -38.57
N ALA A 7 15.98 51.26 -37.57
CA ALA A 7 16.10 50.58 -36.27
C ALA A 7 15.56 49.16 -36.37
N LEU A 8 16.44 48.14 -36.29
CA LEU A 8 16.04 46.76 -36.14
C LEU A 8 15.58 46.54 -34.69
N SER A 9 14.27 46.33 -34.49
CA SER A 9 13.69 45.85 -33.24
C SER A 9 13.92 44.32 -33.16
N ALA A 10 14.84 43.92 -32.31
CA ALA A 10 15.00 42.51 -31.95
C ALA A 10 13.84 42.09 -31.00
N ALA A 11 12.86 41.41 -31.54
CA ALA A 11 11.83 40.75 -30.76
C ALA A 11 12.42 39.52 -30.02
N SER A 12 12.64 39.64 -28.71
CA SER A 12 12.98 38.49 -27.87
C SER A 12 11.77 37.56 -27.80
N ILE A 13 11.85 36.43 -28.52
CA ILE A 13 10.89 35.34 -28.36
C ILE A 13 11.18 34.70 -27.00
N ALA A 14 10.40 35.03 -26.00
CA ALA A 14 10.38 34.31 -24.72
C ALA A 14 9.93 32.87 -25.00
N GLN A 15 10.88 31.94 -25.00
CA GLN A 15 10.59 30.52 -25.07
C GLN A 15 9.82 30.19 -23.80
N ALA A 16 8.52 29.92 -23.91
CA ALA A 16 7.73 29.36 -22.84
C ALA A 16 8.36 28.01 -22.46
N GLN A 17 9.07 27.96 -21.36
CA GLN A 17 9.54 26.71 -20.78
C GLN A 17 8.29 25.89 -20.43
N THR A 18 8.00 24.86 -21.22
CA THR A 18 7.01 23.86 -20.85
C THR A 18 7.47 23.21 -19.55
N LEU A 19 6.74 23.44 -18.47
CA LEU A 19 7.01 22.77 -17.21
C LEU A 19 7.04 21.25 -17.45
N PRO A 20 8.00 20.54 -16.87
CA PRO A 20 8.06 19.08 -17.03
C PRO A 20 6.73 18.50 -16.50
N LYS A 21 6.22 17.49 -17.20
CA LYS A 21 5.00 16.79 -16.78
C LYS A 21 5.16 16.30 -15.32
N PRO A 22 4.12 16.41 -14.48
CA PRO A 22 4.18 15.91 -13.12
C PRO A 22 4.46 14.39 -13.11
N LEU A 23 5.17 13.92 -12.09
CA LEU A 23 5.25 12.50 -11.77
C LEU A 23 3.88 12.03 -11.28
N ARG A 24 3.31 11.02 -11.93
CA ARG A 24 2.03 10.44 -11.55
C ARG A 24 2.26 9.15 -10.77
N ILE A 25 1.81 9.12 -9.51
CA ILE A 25 2.00 7.99 -8.60
C ILE A 25 0.64 7.35 -8.32
N GLY A 26 0.47 6.09 -8.76
CA GLY A 26 -0.72 5.31 -8.49
C GLY A 26 -0.77 4.86 -7.03
N VAL A 27 -1.85 5.19 -6.34
CA VAL A 27 -2.09 4.82 -4.94
C VAL A 27 -3.52 4.31 -4.77
N ILE A 28 -3.80 3.72 -3.61
CA ILE A 28 -5.16 3.42 -3.16
C ILE A 28 -5.55 4.39 -2.04
N PRO A 29 -6.83 4.68 -1.82
CA PRO A 29 -7.28 5.48 -0.68
C PRO A 29 -6.75 4.90 0.64
N SER A 30 -5.96 5.67 1.35
CA SER A 30 -5.27 5.25 2.58
C SER A 30 -4.99 6.45 3.47
N VAL A 31 -5.11 6.28 4.79
CA VAL A 31 -4.68 7.30 5.75
C VAL A 31 -3.19 7.63 5.60
N ALA A 32 -2.38 6.70 5.09
CA ALA A 32 -0.96 6.90 4.84
C ALA A 32 -0.66 7.91 3.71
N ASN A 33 -1.63 8.21 2.85
CA ASN A 33 -1.44 9.19 1.77
C ASN A 33 -1.12 10.57 2.32
N GLU A 34 -1.60 10.91 3.54
CA GLU A 34 -1.21 12.12 4.27
C GLU A 34 0.32 12.26 4.40
N ALA A 35 1.02 11.16 4.70
CA ALA A 35 2.48 11.18 4.77
C ALA A 35 3.12 11.40 3.38
N THR A 36 2.51 10.89 2.32
CA THR A 36 2.99 11.10 0.95
C THR A 36 2.80 12.56 0.51
N GLU A 37 1.74 13.21 0.96
CA GLU A 37 1.49 14.64 0.69
C GLU A 37 2.58 15.54 1.29
N HIS A 38 3.14 15.20 2.46
CA HIS A 38 4.30 15.93 2.98
C HIS A 38 5.51 15.84 2.03
N ALA A 39 5.78 14.66 1.47
CA ALA A 39 6.87 14.50 0.49
C ALA A 39 6.58 15.28 -0.81
N ILE A 40 5.32 15.33 -1.26
CA ILE A 40 4.89 16.14 -2.41
C ILE A 40 5.15 17.62 -2.16
N ALA A 41 4.82 18.11 -0.97
CA ALA A 41 5.08 19.51 -0.60
C ALA A 41 6.59 19.84 -0.58
N LEU A 42 7.44 18.88 -0.20
CA LEU A 42 8.90 19.04 -0.28
C LEU A 42 9.38 19.02 -1.72
N ALA A 43 8.89 18.11 -2.55
CA ALA A 43 9.23 18.01 -3.97
C ALA A 43 8.85 19.29 -4.72
N ALA A 44 7.70 19.89 -4.43
CA ALA A 44 7.26 21.13 -5.03
C ALA A 44 8.21 22.32 -4.76
N LYS A 45 8.82 22.36 -3.55
CA LYS A 45 9.85 23.38 -3.22
C LYS A 45 11.12 23.27 -4.07
N GLU A 46 11.38 22.06 -4.60
CA GLU A 46 12.49 21.78 -5.52
C GLU A 46 12.08 21.88 -7.00
N GLY A 47 10.85 22.31 -7.30
CA GLY A 47 10.32 22.40 -8.67
C GLY A 47 9.88 21.05 -9.26
N LEU A 48 9.83 19.96 -8.45
CA LEU A 48 9.37 18.66 -8.86
C LEU A 48 7.86 18.52 -8.58
N GLN A 49 7.06 18.51 -9.65
CA GLN A 49 5.62 18.30 -9.55
C GLN A 49 5.30 16.82 -9.43
N VAL A 50 4.49 16.44 -8.45
CA VAL A 50 4.04 15.05 -8.20
C VAL A 50 2.52 15.05 -7.98
N GLU A 51 1.84 14.08 -8.58
CA GLU A 51 0.39 13.90 -8.52
C GLU A 51 0.08 12.49 -8.04
N LEU A 52 -0.80 12.34 -7.03
CA LEU A 52 -1.35 11.05 -6.65
C LEU A 52 -2.56 10.73 -7.53
N VAL A 53 -2.57 9.56 -8.12
CA VAL A 53 -3.68 9.00 -8.89
C VAL A 53 -4.31 7.88 -8.07
N GLU A 54 -5.48 8.11 -7.52
CA GLU A 54 -6.16 7.13 -6.68
C GLU A 54 -6.95 6.12 -7.49
N PHE A 55 -6.81 4.84 -7.13
CA PHE A 55 -7.53 3.71 -7.70
C PHE A 55 -8.39 3.04 -6.61
N SER A 56 -9.59 2.59 -7.00
CA SER A 56 -10.57 2.01 -6.07
C SER A 56 -10.35 0.51 -5.78
N ASP A 57 -9.43 -0.14 -6.47
CA ASP A 57 -9.09 -1.56 -6.32
C ASP A 57 -7.58 -1.79 -6.36
N TRP A 58 -7.14 -3.02 -6.03
CA TRP A 58 -5.72 -3.36 -5.93
C TRP A 58 -5.09 -3.88 -7.23
N VAL A 59 -5.85 -4.00 -8.32
CA VAL A 59 -5.35 -4.47 -9.63
C VAL A 59 -4.93 -3.28 -10.50
N MET A 60 -5.79 -2.26 -10.54
CA MET A 60 -5.61 -1.11 -11.45
C MET A 60 -4.31 -0.33 -11.27
N PRO A 61 -3.74 -0.11 -10.05
CA PRO A 61 -2.47 0.61 -9.95
C PRO A 61 -1.32 -0.08 -10.70
N ASN A 62 -1.27 -1.42 -10.70
CA ASN A 62 -0.26 -2.17 -11.46
C ASN A 62 -0.52 -2.13 -12.96
N THR A 63 -1.78 -2.26 -13.37
CA THR A 63 -2.18 -2.13 -14.77
C THR A 63 -1.79 -0.75 -15.32
N ALA A 64 -2.07 0.31 -14.56
CA ALA A 64 -1.73 1.68 -14.95
C ALA A 64 -0.22 1.93 -15.09
N VAL A 65 0.62 1.29 -14.25
CA VAL A 65 2.07 1.31 -14.43
C VAL A 65 2.47 0.53 -15.68
N ALA A 66 1.93 -0.67 -15.88
CA ALA A 66 2.26 -1.51 -17.04
C ALA A 66 1.91 -0.83 -18.38
N GLU A 67 0.86 -0.04 -18.41
CA GLU A 67 0.40 0.73 -19.57
C GLU A 67 1.06 2.13 -19.69
N GLY A 68 1.89 2.53 -18.72
CA GLY A 68 2.53 3.85 -18.68
C GLY A 68 1.55 4.99 -18.38
N ALA A 69 0.35 4.69 -17.87
CA ALA A 69 -0.65 5.69 -17.48
C ALA A 69 -0.25 6.43 -16.19
N VAL A 70 0.55 5.78 -15.33
CA VAL A 70 1.24 6.40 -14.19
C VAL A 70 2.72 6.03 -14.22
N ASP A 71 3.57 6.84 -13.60
CA ASP A 71 5.03 6.66 -13.60
C ASP A 71 5.50 5.59 -12.62
N ALA A 72 4.80 5.46 -11.51
CA ALA A 72 5.03 4.46 -10.46
C ALA A 72 3.73 4.17 -9.73
N ASN A 73 3.70 3.10 -8.92
CA ASN A 73 2.69 2.97 -7.88
C ASN A 73 3.32 2.76 -6.50
N PHE A 74 2.52 3.05 -5.46
CA PHE A 74 2.95 2.96 -4.07
C PHE A 74 1.78 2.50 -3.19
N PHE A 75 1.53 1.17 -3.14
CA PHE A 75 0.40 0.61 -2.39
C PHE A 75 0.61 -0.85 -1.94
N GLN A 76 1.55 -1.58 -2.52
CA GLN A 76 1.66 -3.04 -2.45
C GLN A 76 2.98 -3.53 -1.87
N HIS A 77 2.99 -4.74 -1.33
CA HIS A 77 4.18 -5.46 -0.91
C HIS A 77 4.70 -6.44 -1.98
N ALA A 78 5.92 -6.95 -1.80
CA ALA A 78 6.58 -7.78 -2.80
C ALA A 78 5.79 -9.05 -3.20
N PRO A 79 5.24 -9.89 -2.30
CA PRO A 79 4.49 -11.08 -2.72
C PRO A 79 3.26 -10.77 -3.57
N PHE A 80 2.58 -9.64 -3.33
CA PHE A 80 1.45 -9.21 -4.15
C PHE A 80 1.90 -8.83 -5.56
N LEU A 81 3.00 -8.08 -5.67
CA LEU A 81 3.60 -7.72 -6.97
C LEU A 81 4.06 -8.96 -7.74
N GLU A 82 4.75 -9.88 -7.08
CA GLU A 82 5.21 -11.15 -7.67
C GLU A 82 4.03 -11.95 -8.26
N ARG A 83 2.94 -12.05 -7.51
CA ARG A 83 1.71 -12.70 -7.96
C ARG A 83 1.07 -11.97 -9.15
N PHE A 84 1.00 -10.64 -9.12
CA PHE A 84 0.49 -9.85 -10.23
C PHE A 84 1.32 -10.09 -11.49
N ASN A 85 2.65 -9.95 -11.40
CA ASN A 85 3.56 -10.16 -12.53
C ASN A 85 3.38 -11.56 -13.14
N ALA A 86 3.36 -12.60 -12.29
CA ALA A 86 3.18 -13.97 -12.74
C ALA A 86 1.82 -14.19 -13.43
N SER A 87 0.75 -13.59 -12.92
CA SER A 87 -0.60 -13.78 -13.45
C SER A 87 -0.87 -12.97 -14.74
N ARG A 88 -0.15 -11.87 -14.96
CA ARG A 88 -0.36 -10.94 -16.08
C ARG A 88 0.76 -10.97 -17.12
N GLY A 89 1.84 -11.73 -16.87
CA GLY A 89 3.01 -11.76 -17.76
C GLY A 89 3.74 -10.41 -17.80
N THR A 90 3.70 -9.64 -16.70
CA THR A 90 4.38 -8.35 -16.58
C THR A 90 5.70 -8.49 -15.82
N SER A 91 6.56 -7.45 -15.90
CA SER A 91 7.86 -7.40 -15.23
C SER A 91 8.01 -6.15 -14.36
N LEU A 92 6.92 -5.66 -13.76
CA LEU A 92 6.99 -4.50 -12.90
C LEU A 92 8.01 -4.72 -11.77
N THR A 93 8.83 -3.69 -11.50
CA THR A 93 10.01 -3.80 -10.66
C THR A 93 9.90 -2.93 -9.42
N PRO A 94 10.11 -3.49 -8.21
CA PRO A 94 10.19 -2.71 -6.99
C PRO A 94 11.56 -2.03 -6.92
N ILE A 95 11.60 -0.71 -6.72
CA ILE A 95 12.85 0.07 -6.70
C ILE A 95 13.24 0.61 -5.32
N ALA A 96 12.29 0.69 -4.40
CA ALA A 96 12.57 1.13 -3.04
C ALA A 96 11.54 0.61 -2.04
N TYR A 97 11.93 0.60 -0.77
CA TYR A 97 11.04 0.35 0.35
C TYR A 97 10.22 1.60 0.68
N GLY A 98 8.94 1.39 0.94
CA GLY A 98 8.11 2.25 1.75
C GLY A 98 7.96 1.68 3.16
N TYR A 99 6.96 2.16 3.90
CA TYR A 99 6.66 1.69 5.24
C TYR A 99 6.13 0.24 5.24
N SER A 100 6.19 -0.40 6.42
CA SER A 100 5.52 -1.67 6.68
C SER A 100 4.50 -1.50 7.78
N THR A 101 3.29 -2.03 7.59
CA THR A 101 2.26 -2.15 8.63
C THR A 101 1.83 -3.60 8.76
N THR A 102 1.31 -3.94 9.95
CA THR A 102 0.80 -5.29 10.20
C THR A 102 -0.58 -5.50 9.58
N ILE A 103 -0.88 -6.75 9.29
CA ILE A 103 -2.23 -7.25 9.15
C ILE A 103 -2.68 -7.75 10.54
N GLY A 104 -3.94 -7.52 10.90
CA GLY A 104 -4.50 -7.93 12.18
C GLY A 104 -5.92 -8.43 12.07
N LEU A 105 -6.37 -9.18 13.05
CA LEU A 105 -7.77 -9.50 13.24
C LEU A 105 -8.41 -8.38 14.08
N PHE A 106 -9.28 -7.59 13.50
CA PHE A 106 -9.97 -6.46 14.13
C PHE A 106 -11.45 -6.75 14.31
N SER A 107 -12.06 -6.12 15.33
CA SER A 107 -13.50 -6.25 15.56
C SER A 107 -14.08 -4.98 16.18
N LYS A 108 -15.31 -4.63 15.76
CA LYS A 108 -16.16 -3.66 16.47
C LYS A 108 -16.97 -4.31 17.60
N LYS A 109 -17.05 -5.64 17.63
CA LYS A 109 -17.95 -6.42 18.50
C LYS A 109 -17.23 -7.11 19.65
N LEU A 110 -15.93 -7.40 19.46
CA LEU A 110 -15.09 -8.14 20.42
C LEU A 110 -13.91 -7.26 20.85
N LYS A 111 -13.38 -7.54 22.04
CA LYS A 111 -12.18 -6.92 22.59
C LYS A 111 -11.03 -7.93 22.64
N ARG A 112 -9.81 -7.43 22.72
CA ARG A 112 -8.63 -8.28 22.90
C ARG A 112 -8.79 -9.12 24.18
N GLY A 113 -8.63 -10.45 24.04
CA GLY A 113 -8.83 -11.43 25.09
C GLY A 113 -10.21 -12.09 25.08
N ASP A 114 -11.19 -11.54 24.37
CA ASP A 114 -12.47 -12.22 24.19
C ASP A 114 -12.31 -13.49 23.36
N ALA A 115 -13.09 -14.52 23.71
CA ALA A 115 -13.15 -15.73 22.90
C ALA A 115 -13.94 -15.46 21.59
N ILE A 116 -13.40 -15.89 20.47
CA ILE A 116 -14.14 -15.85 19.19
C ILE A 116 -15.32 -16.83 19.29
N PRO A 117 -16.57 -16.41 19.09
CA PRO A 117 -17.74 -17.29 19.20
C PRO A 117 -17.73 -18.43 18.18
N GLU A 118 -18.37 -19.56 18.53
CA GLU A 118 -18.64 -20.63 17.56
C GLU A 118 -19.53 -20.08 16.43
N GLY A 119 -19.22 -20.47 15.19
CA GLY A 119 -19.94 -20.01 14.01
C GLY A 119 -19.70 -18.54 13.63
N ALA A 120 -18.74 -17.86 14.27
CA ALA A 120 -18.42 -16.47 13.96
C ALA A 120 -18.11 -16.28 12.46
N LEU A 121 -18.64 -15.19 11.90
CA LEU A 121 -18.34 -14.79 10.52
C LEU A 121 -17.07 -13.94 10.51
N ILE A 122 -16.03 -14.44 9.84
CA ILE A 122 -14.73 -13.79 9.74
C ILE A 122 -14.53 -13.27 8.32
N GLY A 123 -14.34 -11.95 8.20
CA GLY A 123 -13.89 -11.33 6.96
C GLY A 123 -12.41 -11.62 6.71
N ILE A 124 -12.05 -11.98 5.49
CA ILE A 124 -10.66 -12.17 5.05
C ILE A 124 -10.46 -11.52 3.68
N PRO A 125 -9.24 -11.06 3.34
CA PRO A 125 -8.98 -10.53 2.00
C PRO A 125 -9.31 -11.55 0.91
N SER A 126 -9.78 -11.07 -0.26
CA SER A 126 -10.16 -11.94 -1.39
C SER A 126 -8.98 -12.28 -2.32
N ASP A 127 -7.89 -11.51 -2.27
CA ASP A 127 -6.70 -11.83 -3.07
C ASP A 127 -5.93 -13.00 -2.45
N PRO A 128 -5.35 -13.89 -3.28
CA PRO A 128 -4.75 -15.13 -2.79
C PRO A 128 -3.62 -14.93 -1.77
N VAL A 129 -2.79 -13.88 -1.93
CA VAL A 129 -1.63 -13.66 -1.05
C VAL A 129 -2.08 -13.23 0.33
N ASN A 130 -3.01 -12.28 0.41
CA ASN A 130 -3.51 -11.81 1.69
C ASN A 130 -4.54 -12.76 2.32
N THR A 131 -5.27 -13.54 1.51
CA THR A 131 -6.03 -14.70 2.01
C THR A 131 -5.09 -15.65 2.79
N GLY A 132 -3.96 -16.05 2.19
CA GLY A 132 -3.00 -16.94 2.85
C GLY A 132 -2.43 -16.33 4.15
N ARG A 133 -2.08 -15.05 4.14
CA ARG A 133 -1.65 -14.34 5.38
C ARG A 133 -2.72 -14.35 6.45
N ALA A 134 -3.98 -14.10 6.06
CA ALA A 134 -5.10 -14.12 7.01
C ALA A 134 -5.29 -15.51 7.64
N LEU A 135 -5.21 -16.56 6.84
CA LEU A 135 -5.32 -17.94 7.33
C LEU A 135 -4.17 -18.31 8.27
N LEU A 136 -2.94 -17.89 7.97
CA LEU A 136 -1.79 -18.08 8.86
C LEU A 136 -1.96 -17.35 10.20
N LEU A 137 -2.50 -16.12 10.19
CA LEU A 137 -2.82 -15.41 11.42
C LEU A 137 -3.87 -16.14 12.24
N LEU A 138 -4.95 -16.61 11.62
CA LEU A 138 -5.99 -17.38 12.31
C LEU A 138 -5.46 -18.72 12.86
N GLN A 139 -4.55 -19.38 12.14
CA GLN A 139 -3.84 -20.58 12.64
C GLN A 139 -2.95 -20.24 13.85
N SER A 140 -2.20 -19.14 13.82
CA SER A 140 -1.37 -18.71 14.96
C SER A 140 -2.19 -18.45 16.24
N MET A 141 -3.45 -18.06 16.05
CA MET A 141 -4.45 -17.91 17.13
C MET A 141 -5.11 -19.23 17.54
N GLN A 142 -4.73 -20.36 16.94
CA GLN A 142 -5.34 -21.70 17.18
C GLN A 142 -6.86 -21.74 16.85
N LEU A 143 -7.31 -20.88 15.96
CA LEU A 143 -8.71 -20.83 15.52
C LEU A 143 -9.00 -21.83 14.40
N ILE A 144 -8.00 -22.15 13.59
CA ILE A 144 -8.03 -23.15 12.52
C ILE A 144 -6.70 -23.89 12.47
N SER A 145 -6.67 -25.03 11.75
CA SER A 145 -5.43 -25.69 11.34
C SER A 145 -5.37 -25.78 9.82
N LEU A 146 -4.20 -25.52 9.25
CA LEU A 146 -3.92 -25.65 7.82
C LEU A 146 -3.12 -26.92 7.54
N LYS A 147 -3.12 -27.38 6.30
CA LYS A 147 -2.20 -28.41 5.82
C LYS A 147 -0.76 -28.02 6.17
N PRO A 148 0.11 -28.98 6.54
CA PRO A 148 1.50 -28.69 6.90
C PRO A 148 2.30 -28.04 5.75
N GLY A 149 3.26 -27.17 6.10
CA GLY A 149 4.23 -26.60 5.16
C GLY A 149 3.72 -25.43 4.31
N LEU A 150 2.49 -24.96 4.53
CA LEU A 150 1.94 -23.83 3.79
C LEU A 150 2.51 -22.49 4.29
N THR A 151 2.59 -21.55 3.38
CA THR A 151 3.00 -20.16 3.57
C THR A 151 1.86 -19.21 3.17
N HIS A 152 2.17 -17.99 2.77
CA HIS A 152 1.21 -17.01 2.26
C HIS A 152 0.42 -17.45 1.00
N GLU A 153 0.68 -18.64 0.47
CA GLU A 153 -0.11 -19.22 -0.63
C GLU A 153 -1.26 -20.11 -0.16
N ALA A 154 -1.46 -20.23 1.17
CA ALA A 154 -2.57 -21.00 1.74
C ALA A 154 -3.93 -20.47 1.23
N ALA A 155 -4.84 -21.39 0.95
CA ALA A 155 -6.20 -21.12 0.50
C ALA A 155 -7.24 -21.68 1.50
N LEU A 156 -8.49 -21.26 1.41
CA LEU A 156 -9.57 -21.78 2.26
C LEU A 156 -9.74 -23.31 2.16
N THR A 157 -9.41 -23.89 1.00
CA THR A 157 -9.41 -25.37 0.79
C THR A 157 -8.30 -26.11 1.52
N ASP A 158 -7.37 -25.37 2.11
CA ASP A 158 -6.26 -25.93 2.89
C ASP A 158 -6.55 -25.96 4.40
N VAL A 159 -7.70 -25.45 4.84
CA VAL A 159 -8.17 -25.58 6.21
C VAL A 159 -8.55 -27.05 6.47
N VAL A 160 -7.82 -27.71 7.36
CA VAL A 160 -8.05 -29.12 7.72
C VAL A 160 -8.79 -29.28 9.02
N ASP A 161 -8.77 -28.26 9.88
CA ASP A 161 -9.54 -28.25 11.12
C ASP A 161 -10.08 -26.84 11.41
N ASN A 162 -11.33 -26.79 11.90
CA ASN A 162 -12.03 -25.57 12.24
C ASN A 162 -12.94 -25.84 13.45
N PRO A 163 -12.38 -25.97 14.64
CA PRO A 163 -13.09 -26.46 15.83
C PRO A 163 -14.21 -25.51 16.27
N ARG A 164 -14.09 -24.23 15.93
CA ARG A 164 -15.13 -23.22 16.23
C ARG A 164 -16.15 -23.02 15.11
N LYS A 165 -16.09 -23.84 14.04
CA LYS A 165 -17.00 -23.76 12.88
C LYS A 165 -17.10 -22.34 12.29
N LEU A 166 -15.98 -21.63 12.25
CA LEU A 166 -15.90 -20.28 11.72
C LEU A 166 -16.40 -20.27 10.27
N LYS A 167 -17.11 -19.23 9.91
CA LYS A 167 -17.55 -18.96 8.54
C LYS A 167 -16.66 -17.87 7.97
N PHE A 168 -16.29 -17.99 6.71
CA PHE A 168 -15.41 -17.04 6.04
C PHE A 168 -16.17 -16.30 4.94
N VAL A 169 -15.96 -14.98 4.88
CA VAL A 169 -16.37 -14.16 3.75
C VAL A 169 -15.13 -13.46 3.18
N GLN A 170 -14.92 -13.65 1.88
CA GLN A 170 -13.83 -12.98 1.16
C GLN A 170 -14.26 -11.56 0.78
N ILE A 171 -13.43 -10.59 1.15
CA ILE A 171 -13.71 -9.17 0.99
C ILE A 171 -12.57 -8.56 0.18
N GLU A 172 -12.87 -7.81 -0.86
CA GLU A 172 -11.88 -7.03 -1.57
C GLU A 172 -11.22 -6.05 -0.59
N GLY A 173 -9.87 -6.01 -0.57
CA GLY A 173 -9.14 -5.36 0.52
C GLY A 173 -9.47 -3.88 0.71
N SER A 174 -9.69 -3.13 -0.37
CA SER A 174 -10.10 -1.72 -0.31
C SER A 174 -11.51 -1.52 0.30
N GLN A 175 -12.33 -2.57 0.31
CA GLN A 175 -13.69 -2.56 0.89
C GLN A 175 -13.74 -3.04 2.34
N ALA A 176 -12.62 -3.51 2.90
CA ALA A 176 -12.59 -4.08 4.25
C ALA A 176 -13.14 -3.14 5.34
N ALA A 177 -12.91 -1.84 5.21
CA ALA A 177 -13.40 -0.85 6.17
C ALA A 177 -14.93 -0.84 6.30
N ARG A 178 -15.65 -1.13 5.22
CA ARG A 178 -17.13 -1.12 5.18
C ARG A 178 -17.76 -2.39 5.72
N SER A 179 -17.01 -3.48 5.78
CA SER A 179 -17.53 -4.81 6.14
C SER A 179 -17.63 -5.07 7.65
N PHE A 180 -17.04 -4.22 8.50
CA PHE A 180 -16.94 -4.49 9.94
C PHE A 180 -18.29 -4.59 10.67
N ASP A 181 -19.34 -3.96 10.17
CA ASP A 181 -20.67 -4.04 10.77
C ASP A 181 -21.34 -5.39 10.48
N ASP A 182 -21.00 -6.02 9.34
CA ASP A 182 -21.60 -7.25 8.85
C ASP A 182 -20.91 -8.52 9.39
N VAL A 183 -19.64 -8.42 9.81
CA VAL A 183 -18.85 -9.56 10.28
C VAL A 183 -18.66 -9.54 11.81
N THR A 184 -18.27 -10.67 12.38
CA THR A 184 -17.87 -10.74 13.79
C THR A 184 -16.49 -10.11 14.01
N ALA A 185 -15.55 -10.40 13.11
CA ALA A 185 -14.22 -9.81 13.03
C ALA A 185 -13.71 -9.89 11.60
N SER A 186 -12.71 -9.09 11.26
CA SER A 186 -12.10 -9.11 9.93
C SER A 186 -10.59 -9.07 10.01
N VAL A 187 -9.92 -9.92 9.24
CA VAL A 187 -8.47 -9.83 9.03
C VAL A 187 -8.22 -8.80 7.93
N THR A 188 -7.53 -7.72 8.29
CA THR A 188 -7.22 -6.64 7.36
C THR A 188 -5.98 -5.87 7.78
N TYR A 189 -5.51 -4.98 6.91
CA TYR A 189 -4.44 -4.04 7.26
C TYR A 189 -4.91 -2.97 8.24
N THR A 190 -4.00 -2.54 9.10
CA THR A 190 -4.26 -1.46 10.07
C THR A 190 -4.81 -0.18 9.39
N THR A 191 -4.40 0.11 8.16
CA THR A 191 -4.90 1.28 7.42
C THR A 191 -6.40 1.23 7.18
N PHE A 192 -6.95 0.06 6.83
CA PHE A 192 -8.39 -0.09 6.58
C PHE A 192 -9.19 -0.22 7.89
N ALA A 193 -8.60 -0.79 8.93
CA ALA A 193 -9.19 -0.75 10.26
C ALA A 193 -9.36 0.71 10.74
N LYS A 194 -8.35 1.56 10.53
CA LYS A 194 -8.44 3.00 10.84
C LYS A 194 -9.52 3.73 10.07
N HIS A 195 -9.72 3.42 8.79
CA HIS A 195 -10.84 3.96 8.01
C HIS A 195 -12.21 3.56 8.57
N ALA A 196 -12.28 2.41 9.28
CA ALA A 196 -13.48 1.97 9.99
C ALA A 196 -13.61 2.55 11.41
N GLY A 197 -12.69 3.44 11.83
CA GLY A 197 -12.63 4.02 13.16
C GLY A 197 -12.04 3.10 14.23
N LEU A 198 -11.32 2.03 13.81
CA LEU A 198 -10.65 1.09 14.70
C LEU A 198 -9.17 1.43 14.84
N ASP A 199 -8.62 1.22 16.02
CA ASP A 199 -7.21 1.44 16.35
C ASP A 199 -6.50 0.15 16.75
N GLU A 200 -5.20 0.25 17.10
CA GLU A 200 -4.39 -0.86 17.58
C GLU A 200 -5.04 -1.61 18.76
N LYS A 201 -5.68 -0.88 19.69
CA LYS A 201 -6.38 -1.45 20.85
C LYS A 201 -7.55 -2.36 20.46
N ASP A 202 -8.16 -2.13 19.29
CA ASP A 202 -9.29 -2.88 18.75
C ASP A 202 -8.85 -4.11 17.95
N GLY A 203 -7.54 -4.29 17.76
CA GLY A 203 -6.96 -5.49 17.18
C GLY A 203 -6.92 -6.64 18.21
N LEU A 204 -7.52 -7.76 17.85
CA LEU A 204 -7.56 -8.97 18.67
C LEU A 204 -6.22 -9.72 18.61
N ALA A 205 -5.58 -9.73 17.44
CA ALA A 205 -4.26 -10.28 17.18
C ALA A 205 -3.62 -9.63 15.94
N PHE A 206 -2.31 -9.77 15.84
CA PHE A 206 -1.52 -9.24 14.72
C PHE A 206 -0.57 -10.31 14.18
N ASP A 207 -0.20 -10.22 12.92
CA ASP A 207 0.78 -11.10 12.32
C ASP A 207 2.22 -10.82 12.83
N ASN A 208 3.14 -11.73 12.52
CA ASN A 208 4.53 -11.64 12.95
C ASN A 208 5.22 -10.41 12.35
N ARG A 209 6.00 -9.72 13.18
CA ARG A 209 6.76 -8.52 12.84
C ARG A 209 8.27 -8.72 12.98
N ASP A 210 8.77 -9.95 12.78
CA ASP A 210 10.22 -10.12 12.67
C ASP A 210 10.80 -9.35 11.45
N SER A 211 12.10 -9.13 11.46
CA SER A 211 12.77 -8.32 10.43
C SER A 211 12.56 -8.83 9.00
N ALA A 212 12.41 -10.14 8.82
CA ALA A 212 12.16 -10.74 7.51
C ALA A 212 10.73 -10.43 7.04
N SER A 213 9.74 -10.60 7.92
CA SER A 213 8.33 -10.27 7.66
C SER A 213 8.14 -8.79 7.38
N VAL A 214 8.75 -7.91 8.18
CA VAL A 214 8.71 -6.46 7.95
C VAL A 214 9.23 -6.10 6.56
N LYS A 215 10.37 -6.62 6.15
CA LYS A 215 10.93 -6.38 4.80
C LYS A 215 10.07 -7.00 3.70
N ARG A 216 9.57 -8.23 3.89
CA ARG A 216 8.76 -8.94 2.91
C ARG A 216 7.45 -8.19 2.60
N TYR A 217 6.77 -7.71 3.64
CA TYR A 217 5.45 -7.08 3.54
C TYR A 217 5.47 -5.55 3.58
N ALA A 218 6.64 -4.93 3.53
CA ALA A 218 6.73 -3.49 3.34
C ALA A 218 6.15 -3.08 1.98
N ILE A 219 5.46 -1.96 1.96
CA ILE A 219 4.99 -1.32 0.74
C ILE A 219 6.19 -0.96 -0.13
N ARG A 220 6.04 -1.05 -1.44
CA ARG A 220 7.10 -0.80 -2.44
C ARG A 220 6.73 0.34 -3.37
N TRP A 221 7.75 1.07 -3.76
CA TRP A 221 7.71 1.90 -4.96
C TRP A 221 7.96 0.99 -6.16
N VAL A 222 6.99 0.89 -7.06
CA VAL A 222 6.99 -0.05 -8.18
C VAL A 222 6.86 0.70 -9.49
N VAL A 223 7.66 0.31 -10.47
CA VAL A 223 7.79 0.97 -11.78
C VAL A 223 7.90 -0.05 -12.92
N LEU A 224 7.82 0.42 -14.16
CA LEU A 224 8.37 -0.30 -15.30
C LEU A 224 9.90 -0.41 -15.18
N PRO A 225 10.54 -1.53 -15.60
CA PRO A 225 11.99 -1.72 -15.48
C PRO A 225 12.82 -0.58 -16.03
N GLU A 226 12.44 -0.04 -17.21
CA GLU A 226 13.12 1.08 -17.87
C GLU A 226 13.02 2.42 -17.10
N ARG A 227 12.10 2.51 -16.13
CA ARG A 227 11.93 3.69 -15.27
C ARG A 227 12.66 3.56 -13.94
N ALA A 228 13.34 2.44 -13.68
CA ALA A 228 13.98 2.16 -12.38
C ALA A 228 15.07 3.19 -12.00
N SER A 229 15.66 3.87 -12.97
CA SER A 229 16.69 4.90 -12.78
C SER A 229 16.21 6.34 -13.08
N ASP A 230 14.89 6.57 -13.16
CA ASP A 230 14.36 7.94 -13.37
C ASP A 230 14.80 8.85 -12.19
N PRO A 231 15.63 9.88 -12.44
CA PRO A 231 16.20 10.69 -11.36
C PRO A 231 15.14 11.50 -10.61
N ARG A 232 14.03 11.86 -11.25
CA ARG A 232 12.91 12.58 -10.61
C ARG A 232 12.21 11.69 -9.60
N LEU A 233 11.96 10.43 -9.98
CA LEU A 233 11.33 9.46 -9.11
C LEU A 233 12.22 9.08 -7.93
N LEU A 234 13.50 8.82 -8.19
CA LEU A 234 14.48 8.53 -7.13
C LEU A 234 14.62 9.71 -6.16
N ARG A 235 14.58 10.97 -6.67
CA ARG A 235 14.58 12.15 -5.81
C ARG A 235 13.33 12.23 -4.95
N PHE A 236 12.14 11.98 -5.52
CA PHE A 236 10.90 11.97 -4.77
C PHE A 236 10.90 10.90 -3.65
N ILE A 237 11.35 9.70 -3.96
CA ILE A 237 11.50 8.61 -2.98
C ILE A 237 12.46 9.01 -1.86
N ALA A 238 13.59 9.64 -2.20
CA ALA A 238 14.55 10.13 -1.20
C ALA A 238 13.91 11.19 -0.27
N LEU A 239 13.16 12.14 -0.80
CA LEU A 239 12.40 13.12 -0.02
C LEU A 239 11.40 12.43 0.94
N TYR A 240 10.67 11.43 0.46
CA TYR A 240 9.75 10.66 1.28
C TYR A 240 10.47 9.93 2.43
N GLN A 241 11.55 9.21 2.13
CA GLN A 241 12.26 8.39 3.11
C GLN A 241 13.05 9.22 4.15
N GLN A 242 13.54 10.39 3.75
CA GLN A 242 14.38 11.25 4.60
C GLN A 242 13.58 12.27 5.40
N SER A 243 12.29 12.53 5.06
CA SER A 243 11.48 13.53 5.74
C SER A 243 11.11 13.12 7.17
N PRO A 244 11.45 13.94 8.16
CA PRO A 244 10.96 13.78 9.54
C PRO A 244 9.44 13.86 9.63
N GLU A 245 8.81 14.70 8.83
CA GLU A 245 7.35 14.90 8.80
C GLU A 245 6.64 13.64 8.31
N VAL A 246 7.13 13.01 7.23
CA VAL A 246 6.64 11.71 6.76
C VAL A 246 6.68 10.67 7.88
N ARG A 247 7.81 10.55 8.55
CA ARG A 247 8.00 9.61 9.65
C ARG A 247 7.08 9.90 10.83
N THR A 248 6.98 11.16 11.24
CA THR A 248 6.14 11.59 12.38
C THR A 248 4.66 11.33 12.07
N THR A 249 4.22 11.63 10.86
CA THR A 249 2.86 11.36 10.41
C THR A 249 2.54 9.87 10.42
N LEU A 250 3.41 9.04 9.87
CA LEU A 250 3.22 7.59 9.88
C LEU A 250 3.20 7.01 11.31
N LYS A 251 4.09 7.48 12.20
CA LYS A 251 4.05 7.09 13.62
C LYS A 251 2.77 7.53 14.32
N ARG A 252 2.30 8.73 14.06
CA ARG A 252 1.02 9.22 14.61
C ARG A 252 -0.15 8.38 14.12
N LEU A 253 -0.14 7.97 12.86
CA LEU A 253 -1.21 7.17 12.27
C LEU A 253 -1.24 5.72 12.75
N TYR A 254 -0.09 5.10 12.96
CA TYR A 254 0.01 3.65 13.16
C TYR A 254 0.59 3.23 14.52
N GLY A 255 1.07 4.19 15.34
CA GLY A 255 1.66 3.88 16.65
C GLY A 255 2.83 2.91 16.53
N GLU A 256 2.77 1.84 17.32
CA GLU A 256 3.77 0.79 17.33
C GLU A 256 3.63 -0.22 16.17
N LEU A 257 2.57 -0.11 15.36
CA LEU A 257 2.30 -1.01 14.25
C LEU A 257 2.98 -0.58 12.93
N ILE A 258 3.89 0.40 12.96
CA ILE A 258 4.63 0.90 11.81
C ILE A 258 6.11 0.55 11.90
N ASP A 259 6.68 0.10 10.79
CA ASP A 259 8.12 -0.12 10.63
C ASP A 259 8.65 0.61 9.39
N PHE A 260 9.93 0.97 9.43
CA PHE A 260 10.62 1.71 8.39
C PHE A 260 11.79 0.89 7.82
N PRO A 261 11.53 -0.07 6.91
CA PRO A 261 12.54 -1.02 6.42
C PRO A 261 13.62 -0.42 5.53
N TRP A 262 13.55 0.86 5.23
CA TRP A 262 14.58 1.60 4.47
C TRP A 262 15.71 2.16 5.34
N GLN A 263 15.72 1.86 6.65
CA GLN A 263 16.77 2.24 7.59
C GLN A 263 17.84 1.18 7.69
#